data_f6512cf9fa92f7534e19798e34511cd2
#
_entry.id   f6512cf9fa92f7534e19798e34511cd2
#
_cell.length_a   1.000
_cell.length_b   1.000
_cell.length_c   1.000
_cell.angle_alpha   90.00
_cell.angle_beta   90.00
_cell.angle_gamma   90.00
#
_symmetry.space_group_name_H-M   'P 1'
#
loop_
_entity.id
_entity.type
_entity.pdbx_description
1 polymer ?
#
loop_
_entity_poly.entity_id
_entity_poly.type
_entity_poly.pdbx_seq_one_letter_code
_entity_poly.pdbx_strand_id
1 'polypeptide(L)'
;QSHLKKQGTPTMGGIIIMLTLLVMGAYICFNYSKSANTEEQKIAIHLIPLIASTIGFGVIGLIDDLKKLIGKNTDGLKPKYKMLGLLIVSVGFSLYLTQILHLGTDTYIPFFKTSISLPIWLYIPFAVVVMLATTNAVNLTDGIDGLSTSVTTIIITCLTVIGIIFGVKEITIFGTILIG
;
A
#
# COMPACT_ATOMS: atom_id res chain seq x y z
N GLN A 1 -26.59 -12.09 -16.02
CA GLN A 1 -25.88 -13.00 -16.96
C GLN A 1 -24.35 -12.84 -16.96
N SER A 2 -23.78 -11.79 -16.36
CA SER A 2 -22.30 -11.58 -16.29
C SER A 2 -21.58 -12.44 -15.24
N HIS A 3 -22.30 -12.95 -14.23
CA HIS A 3 -21.70 -13.74 -13.15
C HIS A 3 -21.42 -15.22 -13.51
N LEU A 4 -22.01 -15.75 -14.55
CA LEU A 4 -21.79 -17.12 -15.00
C LEU A 4 -20.46 -17.34 -15.75
N LYS A 5 -19.79 -16.26 -16.19
CA LYS A 5 -18.50 -16.34 -16.90
C LYS A 5 -17.28 -16.37 -15.99
N LYS A 6 -17.44 -16.14 -14.67
CA LYS A 6 -16.33 -16.17 -13.68
C LYS A 6 -16.07 -17.52 -13.04
N GLN A 7 -16.69 -18.61 -13.53
CA GLN A 7 -16.36 -19.97 -13.07
C GLN A 7 -14.97 -20.33 -13.58
N GLY A 8 -14.00 -20.41 -12.67
CA GLY A 8 -12.63 -20.82 -12.95
C GLY A 8 -11.54 -19.77 -12.76
N THR A 9 -11.88 -18.50 -12.48
CA THR A 9 -10.87 -17.52 -12.15
C THR A 9 -10.35 -17.76 -10.72
N PRO A 10 -9.02 -17.92 -10.51
CA PRO A 10 -8.47 -18.09 -9.17
C PRO A 10 -8.80 -16.88 -8.30
N THR A 11 -9.35 -17.12 -7.14
CA THR A 11 -9.60 -16.09 -6.13
C THR A 11 -8.43 -16.07 -5.13
N MET A 12 -8.18 -14.92 -4.49
CA MET A 12 -7.17 -14.75 -3.44
C MET A 12 -5.69 -14.74 -3.89
N GLY A 13 -5.38 -14.39 -5.14
CA GLY A 13 -3.98 -14.19 -5.58
C GLY A 13 -3.18 -13.19 -4.72
N GLY A 14 -3.85 -12.24 -4.08
CA GLY A 14 -3.25 -11.28 -3.17
C GLY A 14 -2.54 -11.89 -1.96
N ILE A 15 -2.90 -13.12 -1.54
CA ILE A 15 -2.20 -13.83 -0.44
C ILE A 15 -0.74 -14.10 -0.80
N ILE A 16 -0.48 -14.52 -2.05
CA ILE A 16 0.88 -14.80 -2.52
C ILE A 16 1.70 -13.52 -2.50
N ILE A 17 1.15 -12.42 -3.00
CA ILE A 17 1.81 -11.11 -3.00
C ILE A 17 2.12 -10.65 -1.56
N MET A 18 1.17 -10.81 -0.64
CA MET A 18 1.37 -10.47 0.77
C MET A 18 2.46 -11.33 1.43
N LEU A 19 2.49 -12.62 1.16
CA LEU A 19 3.51 -13.53 1.67
C LEU A 19 4.90 -13.19 1.11
N THR A 20 5.00 -12.93 -0.19
CA THR A 20 6.26 -12.50 -0.82
C THR A 20 6.75 -11.20 -0.19
N LEU A 21 5.88 -10.21 -0.03
CA LEU A 21 6.23 -8.94 0.61
C LEU A 21 6.69 -9.14 2.06
N LEU A 22 6.01 -10.00 2.82
CA LEU A 22 6.39 -10.31 4.20
C LEU A 22 7.77 -10.96 4.27
N VAL A 23 8.00 -12.03 3.49
CA VAL A 23 9.25 -12.80 3.54
C VAL A 23 10.42 -11.95 3.04
N MET A 24 10.29 -11.35 1.87
CA MET A 24 11.37 -10.54 1.28
C MET A 24 11.60 -9.25 2.06
N GLY A 25 10.52 -8.59 2.48
CA GLY A 25 10.60 -7.38 3.29
C GLY A 25 11.24 -7.63 4.66
N ALA A 26 10.85 -8.72 5.34
CA ALA A 26 11.47 -9.10 6.61
C ALA A 26 12.96 -9.46 6.43
N TYR A 27 13.29 -10.19 5.37
CA TYR A 27 14.69 -10.54 5.05
C TYR A 27 15.54 -9.29 4.85
N ILE A 28 15.09 -8.34 4.05
CA ILE A 28 15.82 -7.09 3.78
C ILE A 28 15.93 -6.24 5.05
N CYS A 29 14.82 -6.04 5.78
CA CYS A 29 14.82 -5.28 7.02
C CYS A 29 15.79 -5.90 8.06
N PHE A 30 15.82 -7.23 8.18
CA PHE A 30 16.71 -7.92 9.10
C PHE A 30 18.19 -7.74 8.72
N ASN A 31 18.54 -7.90 7.45
CA ASN A 31 19.94 -7.72 7.01
C ASN A 31 20.38 -6.26 7.14
N TYR A 32 19.54 -5.32 6.72
CA TYR A 32 19.87 -3.90 6.77
C TYR A 32 19.91 -3.34 8.19
N SER A 33 19.09 -3.85 9.11
CA SER A 33 19.14 -3.46 10.53
C SER A 33 20.44 -3.90 11.22
N LYS A 34 21.09 -4.95 10.73
CA LYS A 34 22.38 -5.45 11.25
C LYS A 34 23.60 -4.88 10.51
N SER A 35 23.40 -4.12 9.46
CA SER A 35 24.48 -3.52 8.70
C SER A 35 25.24 -2.50 9.55
N ALA A 36 26.54 -2.40 9.33
CA ALA A 36 27.36 -1.32 9.89
C ALA A 36 27.11 0.04 9.19
N ASN A 37 26.39 0.02 8.07
CA ASN A 37 26.08 1.21 7.29
C ASN A 37 24.79 1.87 7.80
N THR A 38 24.91 3.08 8.33
CA THR A 38 23.78 3.86 8.87
C THR A 38 22.68 4.16 7.85
N GLU A 39 23.04 4.28 6.57
CA GLU A 39 22.04 4.49 5.50
C GLU A 39 21.18 3.24 5.28
N GLU A 40 21.76 2.04 5.34
CA GLU A 40 20.99 0.80 5.24
C GLU A 40 20.06 0.62 6.44
N GLN A 41 20.51 0.97 7.64
CA GLN A 41 19.65 0.95 8.83
C GLN A 41 18.46 1.90 8.70
N LYS A 42 18.65 3.11 8.16
CA LYS A 42 17.56 4.04 7.88
C LYS A 42 16.57 3.47 6.87
N ILE A 43 17.06 2.88 5.78
CA ILE A 43 16.21 2.23 4.78
C ILE A 43 15.34 1.15 5.43
N ALA A 44 15.93 0.30 6.31
CA ALA A 44 15.17 -0.71 7.02
C ALA A 44 14.02 -0.12 7.85
N ILE A 45 14.31 0.96 8.59
CA ILE A 45 13.33 1.64 9.44
C ILE A 45 12.19 2.24 8.59
N HIS A 46 12.50 2.82 7.43
CA HIS A 46 11.51 3.41 6.53
C HIS A 46 10.70 2.37 5.76
N LEU A 47 11.25 1.17 5.51
CA LEU A 47 10.53 0.07 4.86
C LEU A 47 9.45 -0.54 5.76
N ILE A 48 9.66 -0.57 7.07
CA ILE A 48 8.71 -1.16 8.03
C ILE A 48 7.29 -0.60 7.88
N PRO A 49 7.03 0.72 7.91
CA PRO A 49 5.69 1.24 7.77
C PRO A 49 5.08 0.98 6.40
N LEU A 50 5.86 0.95 5.32
CA LEU A 50 5.38 0.61 3.98
C LEU A 50 4.87 -0.82 3.93
N ILE A 51 5.64 -1.77 4.45
CA ILE A 51 5.27 -3.18 4.53
C ILE A 51 4.04 -3.34 5.45
N ALA A 52 4.07 -2.75 6.64
CA ALA A 52 2.99 -2.86 7.63
C ALA A 52 1.66 -2.31 7.10
N SER A 53 1.67 -1.15 6.44
CA SER A 53 0.46 -0.56 5.86
C SER A 53 -0.09 -1.40 4.72
N THR A 54 0.78 -1.92 3.84
CA THR A 54 0.36 -2.79 2.73
C THR A 54 -0.28 -4.07 3.24
N ILE A 55 0.31 -4.69 4.26
CA ILE A 55 -0.27 -5.87 4.91
C ILE A 55 -1.58 -5.52 5.59
N GLY A 56 -1.65 -4.38 6.29
CA GLY A 56 -2.87 -3.91 6.93
C GLY A 56 -4.03 -3.75 5.95
N PHE A 57 -3.81 -3.09 4.82
CA PHE A 57 -4.81 -2.98 3.75
C PHE A 57 -5.13 -4.34 3.13
N GLY A 58 -4.11 -5.18 2.89
CA GLY A 58 -4.27 -6.51 2.34
C GLY A 58 -5.11 -7.43 3.24
N VAL A 59 -4.92 -7.37 4.54
CA VAL A 59 -5.72 -8.14 5.52
C VAL A 59 -7.19 -7.71 5.48
N ILE A 60 -7.48 -6.42 5.37
CA ILE A 60 -8.86 -5.94 5.24
C ILE A 60 -9.50 -6.46 3.96
N GLY A 61 -8.78 -6.43 2.83
CA GLY A 61 -9.22 -7.02 1.57
C GLY A 61 -9.43 -8.52 1.68
N LEU A 62 -8.50 -9.23 2.32
CA LEU A 62 -8.60 -10.67 2.54
C LEU A 62 -9.84 -11.05 3.38
N ILE A 63 -10.12 -10.31 4.45
CA ILE A 63 -11.31 -10.52 5.28
C ILE A 63 -12.59 -10.27 4.47
N ASP A 64 -12.59 -9.24 3.60
CA ASP A 64 -13.71 -8.96 2.70
C ASP A 64 -13.99 -10.14 1.75
N ASP A 65 -12.94 -10.68 1.14
CA ASP A 65 -13.05 -11.81 0.20
C ASP A 65 -13.38 -13.13 0.91
N LEU A 66 -12.77 -13.41 2.06
CA LEU A 66 -13.10 -14.58 2.88
C LEU A 66 -14.58 -14.58 3.27
N LYS A 67 -15.11 -13.42 3.62
CA LYS A 67 -16.51 -13.30 4.00
C LYS A 67 -17.46 -13.59 2.87
N LYS A 68 -17.13 -13.18 1.63
CA LYS A 68 -17.87 -13.52 0.42
C LYS A 68 -17.86 -15.02 0.15
N LEU A 69 -16.69 -15.65 0.31
CA LEU A 69 -16.53 -17.09 0.09
C LEU A 69 -17.31 -17.94 1.11
N ILE A 70 -17.15 -17.64 2.41
CA ILE A 70 -17.80 -18.40 3.50
C ILE A 70 -19.31 -18.15 3.45
N GLY A 71 -19.76 -16.92 3.22
CA GLY A 71 -21.17 -16.57 3.15
C GLY A 71 -21.89 -17.08 1.91
N LYS A 72 -21.16 -17.60 0.90
CA LYS A 72 -21.67 -17.95 -0.44
C LYS A 72 -22.54 -16.84 -1.05
N ASN A 73 -22.29 -15.63 -0.65
CA ASN A 73 -23.02 -14.42 -1.04
C ASN A 73 -22.02 -13.43 -1.66
N THR A 74 -22.54 -12.52 -2.49
CA THR A 74 -21.76 -11.38 -3.02
C THR A 74 -21.48 -10.31 -1.95
N ASP A 75 -22.10 -10.40 -0.78
CA ASP A 75 -21.97 -9.44 0.30
C ASP A 75 -20.69 -9.71 1.12
N GLY A 76 -19.66 -8.91 0.88
CA GLY A 76 -18.44 -8.92 1.68
C GLY A 76 -18.60 -8.26 3.05
N LEU A 77 -17.58 -7.56 3.51
CA LEU A 77 -17.65 -6.71 4.69
C LEU A 77 -18.69 -5.60 4.49
N LYS A 78 -19.47 -5.33 5.55
CA LYS A 78 -20.34 -4.13 5.52
C LYS A 78 -19.47 -2.90 5.27
N PRO A 79 -19.86 -1.98 4.36
CA PRO A 79 -19.05 -0.83 3.95
C PRO A 79 -18.49 -0.03 5.13
N LYS A 80 -19.26 0.12 6.20
CA LYS A 80 -18.83 0.82 7.43
C LYS A 80 -17.60 0.19 8.09
N TYR A 81 -17.55 -1.13 8.20
CA TYR A 81 -16.43 -1.83 8.84
C TYR A 81 -15.19 -1.85 7.94
N LYS A 82 -15.39 -1.97 6.62
CA LYS A 82 -14.31 -1.86 5.64
C LYS A 82 -13.67 -0.47 5.71
N MET A 83 -14.48 0.59 5.64
CA MET A 83 -14.00 1.96 5.74
C MET A 83 -13.31 2.25 7.06
N LEU A 84 -13.84 1.74 8.18
CA LEU A 84 -13.21 1.91 9.48
C LEU A 84 -11.83 1.23 9.54
N GLY A 85 -11.70 0.02 9.01
CA GLY A 85 -10.42 -0.68 8.94
C GLY A 85 -9.40 0.10 8.09
N LEU A 86 -9.78 0.53 6.88
CA LEU A 86 -8.94 1.34 6.02
C LEU A 86 -8.52 2.66 6.69
N LEU A 87 -9.44 3.30 7.41
CA LEU A 87 -9.18 4.53 8.15
C LEU A 87 -8.13 4.30 9.26
N ILE A 88 -8.26 3.23 10.04
CA ILE A 88 -7.31 2.90 11.12
C ILE A 88 -5.91 2.70 10.55
N VAL A 89 -5.76 1.94 9.47
CA VAL A 89 -4.46 1.71 8.83
C VAL A 89 -3.88 3.02 8.29
N SER A 90 -4.69 3.84 7.61
CA SER A 90 -4.26 5.11 7.03
C SER A 90 -3.80 6.11 8.10
N VAL A 91 -4.57 6.25 9.18
CA VAL A 91 -4.22 7.12 10.31
C VAL A 91 -2.95 6.61 11.00
N GLY A 92 -2.87 5.31 11.28
CA GLY A 92 -1.70 4.69 11.90
C GLY A 92 -0.43 4.91 11.09
N PHE A 93 -0.49 4.72 9.77
CA PHE A 93 0.61 4.97 8.85
C PHE A 93 1.04 6.44 8.87
N SER A 94 0.09 7.37 8.71
CA SER A 94 0.36 8.81 8.68
C SER A 94 0.96 9.31 10.00
N LEU A 95 0.46 8.83 11.14
CA LEU A 95 1.02 9.13 12.46
C LEU A 95 2.44 8.55 12.61
N TYR A 96 2.67 7.33 12.18
CA TYR A 96 3.99 6.71 12.24
C TYR A 96 5.03 7.53 11.48
N LEU A 97 4.72 7.93 10.25
CA LEU A 97 5.62 8.73 9.42
C LEU A 97 5.93 10.10 10.04
N THR A 98 4.93 10.77 10.59
CA THR A 98 5.09 12.14 11.09
C THR A 98 5.61 12.22 12.51
N GLN A 99 5.19 11.33 13.42
CA GLN A 99 5.49 11.39 14.84
C GLN A 99 6.66 10.50 15.26
N ILE A 100 6.88 9.37 14.56
CA ILE A 100 7.93 8.40 14.91
C ILE A 100 9.14 8.58 14.01
N LEU A 101 8.94 8.66 12.71
CA LEU A 101 10.03 8.86 11.75
C LEU A 101 10.39 10.35 11.57
N HIS A 102 9.57 11.25 12.10
CA HIS A 102 9.75 12.71 11.96
C HIS A 102 9.98 13.15 10.51
N LEU A 103 9.34 12.46 9.56
CA LEU A 103 9.36 12.88 8.16
C LEU A 103 8.61 14.20 8.03
N GLY A 104 9.19 15.12 7.26
CA GLY A 104 8.59 16.43 7.01
C GLY A 104 7.21 16.34 6.35
N THR A 105 6.44 17.39 6.48
CA THR A 105 5.11 17.53 5.87
C THR A 105 5.16 18.36 4.58
N ASP A 106 6.35 18.50 4.01
CA ASP A 106 6.56 19.25 2.78
C ASP A 106 5.92 18.55 1.60
N THR A 107 4.95 19.22 0.99
CA THR A 107 4.21 18.70 -0.15
C THR A 107 4.60 19.50 -1.38
N TYR A 108 5.17 18.82 -2.38
CA TYR A 108 5.54 19.42 -3.64
C TYR A 108 4.32 19.60 -4.55
N ILE A 109 4.11 20.80 -5.05
CA ILE A 109 3.04 21.11 -6.00
C ILE A 109 3.64 21.21 -7.41
N PRO A 110 3.42 20.20 -8.27
CA PRO A 110 4.12 20.09 -9.56
C PRO A 110 3.90 21.27 -10.50
N PHE A 111 2.66 21.80 -10.54
CA PHE A 111 2.31 22.91 -11.45
C PHE A 111 2.95 24.23 -11.05
N PHE A 112 3.15 24.46 -9.78
CA PHE A 112 3.77 25.69 -9.25
C PHE A 112 5.27 25.54 -8.99
N LYS A 113 5.81 24.32 -9.16
CA LYS A 113 7.24 24.00 -8.88
C LYS A 113 7.71 24.50 -7.51
N THR A 114 6.83 24.45 -6.53
CA THR A 114 7.10 24.90 -5.17
C THR A 114 6.69 23.83 -4.17
N SER A 115 7.33 23.83 -3.01
CA SER A 115 6.97 22.98 -1.88
C SER A 115 6.26 23.84 -0.83
N ILE A 116 5.19 23.31 -0.28
CA ILE A 116 4.43 23.92 0.82
C ILE A 116 4.51 22.99 2.01
N SER A 117 4.96 23.51 3.15
CA SER A 117 4.93 22.80 4.43
C SER A 117 3.53 22.86 5.00
N LEU A 118 2.81 21.75 4.98
CA LEU A 118 1.49 21.67 5.58
C LEU A 118 1.61 21.47 7.10
N PRO A 119 0.80 22.17 7.91
CA PRO A 119 0.73 21.87 9.33
C PRO A 119 0.23 20.44 9.54
N ILE A 120 0.73 19.74 10.56
CA ILE A 120 0.45 18.31 10.82
C ILE A 120 -1.05 18.01 10.88
N TRP A 121 -1.83 18.91 11.49
CA TRP A 121 -3.29 18.77 11.60
C TRP A 121 -4.02 18.80 10.24
N LEU A 122 -3.42 19.36 9.21
CA LEU A 122 -3.94 19.36 7.84
C LEU A 122 -3.32 18.22 7.00
N TYR A 123 -2.03 17.96 7.21
CA TYR A 123 -1.31 16.90 6.47
C TYR A 123 -1.88 15.51 6.73
N ILE A 124 -2.13 15.16 8.01
CA ILE A 124 -2.65 13.83 8.36
C ILE A 124 -4.02 13.56 7.72
N PRO A 125 -5.05 14.43 7.86
CA PRO A 125 -6.32 14.23 7.16
C PRO A 125 -6.17 14.16 5.64
N PHE A 126 -5.31 14.99 5.05
CA PHE A 126 -5.04 14.97 3.62
C PHE A 126 -4.45 13.62 3.18
N ALA A 127 -3.39 13.14 3.85
CA ALA A 127 -2.78 11.85 3.57
C ALA A 127 -3.77 10.68 3.72
N VAL A 128 -4.58 10.71 4.78
CA VAL A 128 -5.63 9.71 5.02
C VAL A 128 -6.66 9.70 3.88
N VAL A 129 -7.13 10.87 3.45
CA VAL A 129 -8.08 10.98 2.32
C VAL A 129 -7.46 10.42 1.04
N VAL A 130 -6.20 10.74 0.74
CA VAL A 130 -5.49 10.20 -0.44
C VAL A 130 -5.40 8.68 -0.37
N MET A 131 -5.01 8.11 0.78
CA MET A 131 -4.91 6.65 0.94
C MET A 131 -6.26 5.95 0.80
N LEU A 132 -7.32 6.50 1.42
CA LEU A 132 -8.68 5.97 1.31
C LEU A 132 -9.21 6.07 -0.12
N ALA A 133 -9.01 7.20 -0.79
CA ALA A 133 -9.42 7.40 -2.17
C ALA A 133 -8.72 6.40 -3.11
N THR A 134 -7.41 6.26 -2.99
CA THR A 134 -6.61 5.33 -3.81
C THR A 134 -7.04 3.89 -3.58
N THR A 135 -7.17 3.46 -2.33
CA THR A 135 -7.57 2.09 -1.98
C THR A 135 -8.96 1.76 -2.51
N ASN A 136 -9.91 2.69 -2.39
CA ASN A 136 -11.26 2.48 -2.93
C ASN A 136 -11.28 2.54 -4.45
N ALA A 137 -10.50 3.40 -5.10
CA ALA A 137 -10.37 3.47 -6.55
C ALA A 137 -9.85 2.14 -7.12
N VAL A 138 -8.79 1.56 -6.54
CA VAL A 138 -8.27 0.25 -6.95
C VAL A 138 -9.33 -0.84 -6.78
N ASN A 139 -10.06 -0.84 -5.67
CA ASN A 139 -11.12 -1.81 -5.44
C ASN A 139 -12.29 -1.67 -6.46
N LEU A 140 -12.60 -0.46 -6.91
CA LEU A 140 -13.59 -0.23 -7.97
C LEU A 140 -13.08 -0.64 -9.35
N THR A 141 -11.78 -0.56 -9.59
CA THR A 141 -11.15 -0.98 -10.85
C THR A 141 -11.14 -2.51 -11.01
N ASP A 142 -11.29 -3.26 -9.91
CA ASP A 142 -11.30 -4.73 -9.91
C ASP A 142 -12.64 -5.33 -10.37
N GLY A 143 -13.23 -4.74 -11.41
CA GLY A 143 -14.46 -5.22 -12.03
C GLY A 143 -14.24 -6.16 -13.22
N ILE A 144 -13.07 -6.14 -13.84
CA ILE A 144 -12.70 -6.92 -15.04
C ILE A 144 -11.42 -7.69 -14.74
N ASP A 145 -11.38 -8.97 -15.11
CA ASP A 145 -10.24 -9.83 -14.87
C ASP A 145 -8.94 -9.24 -15.47
N GLY A 146 -7.92 -9.06 -14.62
CA GLY A 146 -6.62 -8.53 -14.99
C GLY A 146 -6.51 -7.00 -15.09
N LEU A 147 -7.60 -6.24 -15.08
CA LEU A 147 -7.55 -4.78 -15.21
C LEU A 147 -6.86 -4.14 -14.00
N SER A 148 -7.31 -4.46 -12.80
CA SER A 148 -6.73 -3.92 -11.55
C SER A 148 -5.24 -4.27 -11.44
N THR A 149 -4.89 -5.53 -11.70
CA THR A 149 -3.50 -6.00 -11.65
C THR A 149 -2.63 -5.27 -12.67
N SER A 150 -3.08 -5.14 -13.92
CA SER A 150 -2.33 -4.46 -14.99
C SER A 150 -2.09 -2.98 -14.66
N VAL A 151 -3.13 -2.26 -14.25
CA VAL A 151 -3.02 -0.82 -13.89
C VAL A 151 -2.09 -0.65 -12.69
N THR A 152 -2.26 -1.47 -11.65
CA THR A 152 -1.43 -1.40 -10.44
C THR A 152 0.04 -1.71 -10.76
N THR A 153 0.31 -2.72 -11.58
CA THR A 153 1.69 -3.06 -12.00
C THR A 153 2.34 -1.89 -12.74
N ILE A 154 1.63 -1.25 -13.65
CA ILE A 154 2.16 -0.07 -14.38
C ILE A 154 2.48 1.06 -13.39
N ILE A 155 1.57 1.36 -12.47
CA ILE A 155 1.77 2.43 -11.47
C ILE A 155 2.99 2.11 -10.58
N ILE A 156 3.09 0.89 -10.05
CA ILE A 156 4.21 0.48 -9.20
C ILE A 156 5.51 0.55 -9.98
N THR A 157 5.53 0.09 -11.24
CA THR A 157 6.72 0.17 -12.11
C THR A 157 7.15 1.63 -12.30
N CYS A 158 6.22 2.53 -12.61
CA CYS A 158 6.52 3.96 -12.75
C CYS A 158 7.09 4.55 -11.45
N LEU A 159 6.47 4.25 -10.30
CA LEU A 159 6.96 4.72 -9.00
C LEU A 159 8.35 4.16 -8.66
N THR A 160 8.61 2.90 -9.00
CA THR A 160 9.93 2.27 -8.81
C THR A 160 10.99 2.97 -9.66
N VAL A 161 10.70 3.24 -10.93
CA VAL A 161 11.59 3.99 -11.82
C VAL A 161 11.85 5.41 -11.29
N ILE A 162 10.81 6.10 -10.82
CA ILE A 162 10.95 7.40 -10.17
C ILE A 162 11.85 7.28 -8.93
N GLY A 163 11.64 6.27 -8.10
CA GLY A 163 12.50 6.00 -6.94
C GLY A 163 13.98 5.82 -7.32
N ILE A 164 14.26 5.11 -8.41
CA ILE A 164 15.63 4.94 -8.93
C ILE A 164 16.20 6.28 -9.37
N ILE A 165 15.46 7.06 -10.15
CA ILE A 165 15.92 8.36 -10.70
C ILE A 165 16.23 9.35 -9.58
N PHE A 166 15.39 9.42 -8.55
CA PHE A 166 15.56 10.33 -7.42
C PHE A 166 16.41 9.75 -6.28
N GLY A 167 16.88 8.52 -6.40
CA GLY A 167 17.72 7.87 -5.38
C GLY A 167 16.98 7.50 -4.09
N VAL A 168 15.64 7.37 -4.14
CA VAL A 168 14.81 6.98 -2.99
C VAL A 168 14.79 5.45 -2.89
N LYS A 169 15.77 4.91 -2.18
CA LYS A 169 16.04 3.47 -2.13
C LYS A 169 14.88 2.68 -1.53
N GLU A 170 14.17 3.23 -0.56
CA GLU A 170 13.02 2.61 0.09
C GLU A 170 11.90 2.32 -0.91
N ILE A 171 11.55 3.30 -1.74
CA ILE A 171 10.52 3.16 -2.78
C ILE A 171 10.99 2.16 -3.85
N THR A 172 12.28 2.22 -4.22
CA THR A 172 12.86 1.31 -5.20
C THR A 172 12.78 -0.14 -4.74
N ILE A 173 13.23 -0.43 -3.51
CA ILE A 173 13.23 -1.78 -2.93
C ILE A 173 11.78 -2.27 -2.78
N PHE A 174 10.91 -1.45 -2.20
CA PHE A 174 9.51 -1.81 -1.98
C PHE A 174 8.79 -2.11 -3.29
N GLY A 175 8.95 -1.24 -4.30
CA GLY A 175 8.35 -1.44 -5.62
C GLY A 175 8.90 -2.68 -6.34
N THR A 176 10.21 -2.94 -6.25
CA THR A 176 10.82 -4.15 -6.83
C THR A 176 10.25 -5.43 -6.23
N ILE A 177 10.04 -5.48 -4.91
CA ILE A 177 9.42 -6.65 -4.25
C ILE A 177 7.99 -6.86 -4.74
N LEU A 178 7.24 -5.79 -5.03
CA LEU A 178 5.85 -5.89 -5.47
C LEU A 178 5.69 -6.25 -6.95
N ILE A 179 6.69 -5.95 -7.77
CA ILE A 179 6.67 -6.28 -9.21
C ILE A 179 7.04 -7.76 -9.43
N GLY A 180 7.85 -8.36 -8.57
CA GLY A 180 8.35 -9.74 -8.64
C GLY A 180 9.81 -9.75 -8.98
#